data_5c9e2fc21d31f835ee7badf35cea6a4d
#
_entry.id   5c9e2fc21d31f835ee7badf35cea6a4d
#
_cell.length_a   1.000
_cell.length_b   1.000
_cell.length_c   1.000
_cell.angle_alpha   90.00
_cell.angle_beta   90.00
_cell.angle_gamma   90.00
#
_symmetry.space_group_name_H-M   'P 1'
#
loop_
_entity.id
_entity.type
_entity.pdbx_description
1 polymer ?
#
loop_
_entity_poly.entity_id
_entity_poly.type
_entity_poly.pdbx_seq_one_letter_code
_entity_poly.pdbx_strand_id
1 'polypeptide(L)'
;MTTCPVCGAANEELAVVCTSCKGFMRAKVDTLDLFHTMWGLFEAPTATFRRIALSRIKNYTIPLSCCLGIAIAFMLFWNANLGVAIPQLTTLIGLGILTGPFLGLAVVTLLALWAKWLLRRMDRKIAFRNAFAVLAYAAVPVVISLVIVFPLEIAVFGIYFFDKNPPPIVLNPVAFIILVGIDAIAAGWSVVLSGIGMRALAGLSRLRSGILALSFAAGIGGLFLIPLR
;
A
#
# COMPACT_ATOMS: atom_id res chain seq x y z
N MET A 1 -0.70 -33.51 -12.49
CA MET A 1 -2.16 -33.70 -12.58
C MET A 1 -2.86 -32.81 -11.57
N THR A 2 -3.90 -32.09 -11.98
CA THR A 2 -4.66 -31.17 -11.11
C THR A 2 -6.07 -31.70 -10.94
N THR A 3 -6.61 -31.71 -9.72
CA THR A 3 -7.97 -32.14 -9.43
C THR A 3 -8.97 -31.01 -9.70
N CYS A 4 -10.10 -31.33 -10.34
CA CYS A 4 -11.15 -30.35 -10.58
C CYS A 4 -11.78 -29.88 -9.26
N PRO A 5 -11.88 -28.57 -8.98
CA PRO A 5 -12.50 -28.07 -7.74
C PRO A 5 -14.04 -28.28 -7.70
N VAL A 6 -14.67 -28.61 -8.82
CA VAL A 6 -16.13 -28.81 -8.90
C VAL A 6 -16.53 -30.28 -8.76
N CYS A 7 -15.84 -31.21 -9.46
CA CYS A 7 -16.24 -32.62 -9.49
C CYS A 7 -15.16 -33.59 -9.00
N GLY A 8 -13.96 -33.11 -8.61
CA GLY A 8 -12.88 -33.95 -8.11
C GLY A 8 -12.14 -34.80 -9.17
N ALA A 9 -12.52 -34.73 -10.44
CA ALA A 9 -11.89 -35.50 -11.52
C ALA A 9 -10.45 -35.03 -11.76
N ALA A 10 -9.52 -35.98 -11.94
CA ALA A 10 -8.13 -35.66 -12.30
C ALA A 10 -8.06 -35.19 -13.76
N ASN A 11 -7.33 -34.12 -14.01
CA ASN A 11 -7.12 -33.48 -15.30
C ASN A 11 -5.65 -33.18 -15.52
N GLU A 12 -5.28 -32.85 -16.74
CA GLU A 12 -3.91 -32.37 -17.04
C GLU A 12 -3.58 -31.08 -16.28
N GLU A 13 -2.32 -30.90 -15.99
CA GLU A 13 -1.83 -29.76 -15.18
C GLU A 13 -2.13 -28.38 -15.82
N LEU A 14 -2.26 -28.32 -17.12
CA LEU A 14 -2.57 -27.11 -17.89
C LEU A 14 -4.03 -27.01 -18.33
N ALA A 15 -4.90 -27.97 -17.97
CA ALA A 15 -6.31 -27.95 -18.35
C ALA A 15 -6.99 -26.67 -17.79
N VAL A 16 -7.65 -25.93 -18.67
CA VAL A 16 -8.44 -24.73 -18.34
C VAL A 16 -9.88 -25.10 -18.00
N VAL A 17 -10.40 -26.19 -18.63
CA VAL A 17 -11.76 -26.70 -18.49
C VAL A 17 -11.68 -28.17 -18.13
N CYS A 18 -12.47 -28.58 -17.15
CA CYS A 18 -12.55 -30.00 -16.77
C CYS A 18 -13.12 -30.87 -17.91
N THR A 19 -12.43 -31.96 -18.20
CA THR A 19 -12.87 -32.90 -19.23
C THR A 19 -14.16 -33.60 -18.86
N SER A 20 -14.45 -33.79 -17.56
CA SER A 20 -15.62 -34.48 -17.03
C SER A 20 -16.85 -33.57 -16.90
N CYS A 21 -16.77 -32.50 -16.11
CA CYS A 21 -17.91 -31.63 -15.79
C CYS A 21 -17.99 -30.35 -16.60
N LYS A 22 -17.02 -30.07 -17.48
CA LYS A 22 -16.91 -28.84 -18.27
C LYS A 22 -16.79 -27.57 -17.43
N GLY A 23 -16.63 -27.68 -16.10
CA GLY A 23 -16.39 -26.57 -15.22
C GLY A 23 -14.97 -25.98 -15.39
N PHE A 24 -14.83 -24.68 -15.19
CA PHE A 24 -13.52 -24.05 -15.25
C PHE A 24 -12.63 -24.55 -14.09
N MET A 25 -11.47 -25.10 -14.42
CA MET A 25 -10.51 -25.62 -13.45
C MET A 25 -9.64 -24.53 -12.80
N ARG A 26 -9.50 -23.42 -13.49
CA ARG A 26 -8.85 -22.22 -12.97
C ARG A 26 -9.84 -21.09 -13.04
N ALA A 27 -10.17 -20.50 -11.88
CA ALA A 27 -10.81 -19.20 -11.86
C ALA A 27 -9.84 -18.20 -12.50
N LYS A 28 -10.06 -17.89 -13.77
CA LYS A 28 -9.23 -16.97 -14.53
C LYS A 28 -9.54 -15.56 -14.07
N VAL A 29 -8.88 -15.11 -13.01
CA VAL A 29 -8.88 -13.69 -12.64
C VAL A 29 -7.87 -13.01 -13.56
N ASP A 30 -8.31 -12.65 -14.77
CA ASP A 30 -7.42 -12.02 -15.75
C ASP A 30 -7.06 -10.59 -15.34
N THR A 31 -8.00 -9.86 -14.80
CA THR A 31 -7.87 -8.46 -14.37
C THR A 31 -8.48 -8.24 -12.98
N LEU A 32 -7.96 -7.30 -12.24
CA LEU A 32 -8.50 -6.85 -10.97
C LEU A 32 -9.36 -5.61 -11.21
N ASP A 33 -10.59 -5.59 -10.72
CA ASP A 33 -11.39 -4.38 -10.58
C ASP A 33 -10.92 -3.59 -9.36
N LEU A 34 -10.67 -2.28 -9.53
CA LEU A 34 -10.09 -1.45 -8.46
C LEU A 34 -11.05 -1.34 -7.27
N PHE A 35 -12.28 -0.91 -7.52
CA PHE A 35 -13.24 -0.65 -6.44
C PHE A 35 -13.60 -1.93 -5.68
N HIS A 36 -13.88 -3.02 -6.41
CA HIS A 36 -14.16 -4.30 -5.79
C HIS A 36 -12.96 -4.82 -4.98
N THR A 37 -11.73 -4.61 -5.48
CA THR A 37 -10.52 -5.03 -4.76
C THR A 37 -10.27 -4.14 -3.53
N MET A 38 -10.47 -2.82 -3.65
CA MET A 38 -10.35 -1.90 -2.51
C MET A 38 -11.36 -2.26 -1.41
N TRP A 39 -12.63 -2.45 -1.78
CA TRP A 39 -13.68 -2.86 -0.83
C TRP A 39 -13.33 -4.19 -0.15
N GLY A 40 -12.91 -5.18 -0.92
CA GLY A 40 -12.51 -6.49 -0.39
C GLY A 40 -11.32 -6.45 0.56
N LEU A 41 -10.43 -5.44 0.49
CA LEU A 41 -9.34 -5.27 1.46
C LEU A 41 -9.85 -4.89 2.87
N PHE A 42 -11.02 -4.26 2.96
CA PHE A 42 -11.64 -3.95 4.26
C PHE A 42 -12.50 -5.10 4.76
N GLU A 43 -13.25 -5.77 3.88
CA GLU A 43 -14.20 -6.82 4.25
C GLU A 43 -13.52 -8.19 4.45
N ALA A 44 -12.69 -8.61 3.51
CA ALA A 44 -12.07 -9.94 3.48
C ALA A 44 -10.60 -9.88 3.00
N PRO A 45 -9.67 -9.23 3.75
CA PRO A 45 -8.33 -8.93 3.28
C PRO A 45 -7.54 -10.16 2.86
N THR A 46 -7.64 -11.27 3.59
CA THR A 46 -6.89 -12.51 3.26
C THR A 46 -7.32 -13.10 1.92
N ALA A 47 -8.62 -13.15 1.64
CA ALA A 47 -9.16 -13.66 0.38
C ALA A 47 -8.77 -12.74 -0.78
N THR A 48 -8.87 -11.43 -0.57
CA THR A 48 -8.51 -10.40 -1.55
C THR A 48 -7.03 -10.46 -1.91
N PHE A 49 -6.12 -10.58 -0.94
CA PHE A 49 -4.69 -10.73 -1.23
C PHE A 49 -4.35 -12.02 -1.96
N ARG A 50 -5.04 -13.13 -1.67
CA ARG A 50 -4.90 -14.37 -2.45
C ARG A 50 -5.34 -14.15 -3.90
N ARG A 51 -6.46 -13.44 -4.13
CA ARG A 51 -6.94 -13.07 -5.47
C ARG A 51 -5.92 -12.18 -6.19
N ILE A 52 -5.36 -11.16 -5.52
CA ILE A 52 -4.30 -10.31 -6.06
C ILE A 52 -3.07 -11.14 -6.43
N ALA A 53 -2.65 -12.08 -5.59
CA ALA A 53 -1.48 -12.93 -5.86
C ALA A 53 -1.70 -13.83 -7.08
N LEU A 54 -2.90 -14.37 -7.26
CA LEU A 54 -3.26 -15.28 -8.34
C LEU A 54 -3.58 -14.57 -9.66
N SER A 55 -3.93 -13.28 -9.64
CA SER A 55 -4.28 -12.55 -10.86
C SER A 55 -3.10 -12.53 -11.84
N ARG A 56 -3.41 -12.73 -13.13
CA ARG A 56 -2.40 -12.68 -14.20
C ARG A 56 -1.92 -11.26 -14.44
N ILE A 57 -2.83 -10.30 -14.49
CA ILE A 57 -2.53 -8.88 -14.71
C ILE A 57 -2.76 -8.15 -13.39
N LYS A 58 -1.71 -7.55 -12.86
CA LYS A 58 -1.75 -6.80 -11.61
C LYS A 58 -1.97 -5.32 -11.90
N ASN A 59 -3.22 -5.03 -12.30
CA ASN A 59 -3.63 -3.65 -12.57
C ASN A 59 -3.43 -2.78 -11.33
N TYR A 60 -3.28 -1.50 -11.56
CA TYR A 60 -3.24 -0.45 -10.53
C TYR A 60 -2.06 -0.50 -9.54
N THR A 61 -1.15 -1.47 -9.62
CA THR A 61 0.01 -1.51 -8.72
C THR A 61 0.91 -0.29 -8.88
N ILE A 62 1.14 0.16 -10.11
CA ILE A 62 1.94 1.36 -10.40
C ILE A 62 1.20 2.63 -9.93
N PRO A 63 -0.05 2.90 -10.33
CA PRO A 63 -0.81 4.04 -9.83
C PRO A 63 -0.89 4.11 -8.30
N LEU A 64 -1.18 2.99 -7.62
CA LEU A 64 -1.24 2.94 -6.16
C LEU A 64 0.12 3.25 -5.51
N SER A 65 1.22 2.75 -6.10
CA SER A 65 2.57 3.07 -5.63
C SER A 65 2.89 4.56 -5.83
N CYS A 66 2.50 5.15 -6.95
CA CYS A 66 2.67 6.57 -7.21
C CYS A 66 1.89 7.43 -6.19
N CYS A 67 0.62 7.10 -5.94
CA CYS A 67 -0.20 7.79 -4.93
C CYS A 67 0.38 7.65 -3.52
N LEU A 68 0.85 6.44 -3.14
CA LEU A 68 1.55 6.26 -1.87
C LEU A 68 2.77 7.18 -1.77
N GLY A 69 3.54 7.31 -2.84
CA GLY A 69 4.72 8.17 -2.85
C GLY A 69 4.37 9.65 -2.74
N ILE A 70 3.26 10.09 -3.31
CA ILE A 70 2.75 11.46 -3.14
C ILE A 70 2.39 11.70 -1.66
N ALA A 71 1.70 10.75 -1.00
CA ALA A 71 1.39 10.83 0.42
C ALA A 71 2.67 10.91 1.28
N ILE A 72 3.67 10.06 0.98
CA ILE A 72 4.96 10.09 1.67
C ILE A 72 5.68 11.43 1.43
N ALA A 73 5.66 11.97 0.21
CA ALA A 73 6.29 13.25 -0.11
C ALA A 73 5.66 14.39 0.71
N PHE A 74 4.33 14.48 0.79
CA PHE A 74 3.66 15.50 1.59
C PHE A 74 3.96 15.35 3.09
N MET A 75 4.03 14.12 3.58
CA MET A 75 4.38 13.88 4.97
C MET A 75 5.85 14.24 5.27
N LEU A 76 6.78 14.02 4.32
CA LEU A 76 8.16 14.49 4.41
C LEU A 76 8.23 16.03 4.40
N PHE A 77 7.44 16.70 3.55
CA PHE A 77 7.38 18.16 3.49
C PHE A 77 6.84 18.76 4.79
N TRP A 78 5.81 18.14 5.36
CA TRP A 78 5.29 18.50 6.68
C TRP A 78 6.34 18.34 7.77
N ASN A 79 7.01 17.19 7.84
CA ASN A 79 8.05 16.91 8.83
C ASN A 79 9.25 17.87 8.71
N ALA A 80 9.62 18.24 7.49
CA ALA A 80 10.71 19.15 7.19
C ALA A 80 10.32 20.64 7.34
N ASN A 81 9.03 20.95 7.58
CA ASN A 81 8.48 22.31 7.61
C ASN A 81 8.83 23.11 6.34
N LEU A 82 8.68 22.48 5.17
CA LEU A 82 9.08 23.06 3.89
C LEU A 82 8.31 24.34 3.53
N GLY A 83 7.16 24.61 4.16
CA GLY A 83 6.41 25.86 4.01
C GLY A 83 7.21 27.10 4.38
N VAL A 84 8.18 26.97 5.30
CA VAL A 84 9.10 28.06 5.65
C VAL A 84 10.01 28.42 4.48
N ALA A 85 10.50 27.42 3.74
CA ALA A 85 11.42 27.64 2.62
C ALA A 85 10.68 27.96 1.31
N ILE A 86 9.48 27.41 1.14
CA ILE A 86 8.64 27.57 -0.06
C ILE A 86 7.25 28.06 0.37
N PRO A 87 7.02 29.38 0.46
CA PRO A 87 5.79 29.94 1.00
C PRO A 87 4.59 29.82 0.03
N GLN A 88 4.80 29.34 -1.20
CA GLN A 88 3.76 29.15 -2.19
C GLN A 88 3.18 27.74 -2.12
N LEU A 89 1.95 27.60 -1.65
CA LEU A 89 1.26 26.32 -1.52
C LEU A 89 1.18 25.54 -2.85
N THR A 90 0.90 26.23 -3.96
CA THR A 90 0.82 25.64 -5.29
C THR A 90 2.14 25.00 -5.73
N THR A 91 3.25 25.63 -5.40
CA THR A 91 4.59 25.10 -5.67
C THR A 91 4.88 23.84 -4.84
N LEU A 92 4.52 23.84 -3.55
CA LEU A 92 4.67 22.66 -2.68
C LEU A 92 3.82 21.50 -3.18
N ILE A 93 2.55 21.74 -3.51
CA ILE A 93 1.66 20.71 -4.07
C ILE A 93 2.22 20.19 -5.39
N GLY A 94 2.63 21.07 -6.29
CA GLY A 94 3.24 20.70 -7.58
C GLY A 94 4.50 19.84 -7.40
N LEU A 95 5.37 20.20 -6.45
CA LEU A 95 6.58 19.47 -6.13
C LEU A 95 6.25 18.06 -5.60
N GLY A 96 5.26 17.94 -4.70
CA GLY A 96 4.83 16.66 -4.15
C GLY A 96 4.24 15.74 -5.22
N ILE A 97 3.41 16.28 -6.13
CA ILE A 97 2.85 15.53 -7.25
C ILE A 97 3.92 15.10 -8.26
N LEU A 98 4.94 15.94 -8.48
CA LEU A 98 6.03 15.62 -9.42
C LEU A 98 7.01 14.60 -8.84
N THR A 99 7.44 14.75 -7.59
CA THR A 99 8.47 13.90 -6.98
C THR A 99 7.90 12.63 -6.35
N GLY A 100 6.66 12.70 -5.85
CA GLY A 100 6.00 11.60 -5.17
C GLY A 100 5.94 10.29 -5.94
N PRO A 101 5.55 10.26 -7.22
CA PRO A 101 5.49 9.02 -7.99
C PRO A 101 6.81 8.26 -8.03
N PHE A 102 7.92 8.94 -8.21
CA PHE A 102 9.26 8.34 -8.21
C PHE A 102 9.62 7.79 -6.81
N LEU A 103 9.32 8.57 -5.78
CA LEU A 103 9.53 8.15 -4.39
C LEU A 103 8.71 6.90 -4.07
N GLY A 104 7.43 6.85 -4.45
CA GLY A 104 6.56 5.72 -4.18
C GLY A 104 7.00 4.44 -4.89
N LEU A 105 7.37 4.53 -6.17
CA LEU A 105 7.92 3.40 -6.92
C LEU A 105 9.22 2.90 -6.28
N ALA A 106 10.10 3.80 -5.86
CA ALA A 106 11.34 3.44 -5.18
C ALA A 106 11.06 2.75 -3.83
N VAL A 107 10.19 3.33 -2.98
CA VAL A 107 9.85 2.78 -1.66
C VAL A 107 9.21 1.40 -1.79
N VAL A 108 8.18 1.24 -2.63
CA VAL A 108 7.50 -0.06 -2.79
C VAL A 108 8.45 -1.11 -3.39
N THR A 109 9.34 -0.71 -4.31
CA THR A 109 10.37 -1.59 -4.87
C THR A 109 11.33 -2.06 -3.79
N LEU A 110 11.87 -1.14 -2.99
CA LEU A 110 12.79 -1.46 -1.89
C LEU A 110 12.14 -2.37 -0.85
N LEU A 111 10.89 -2.08 -0.45
CA LEU A 111 10.14 -2.91 0.48
C LEU A 111 9.87 -4.31 -0.11
N ALA A 112 9.56 -4.42 -1.40
CA ALA A 112 9.35 -5.71 -2.07
C ALA A 112 10.66 -6.53 -2.16
N LEU A 113 11.79 -5.88 -2.41
CA LEU A 113 13.12 -6.52 -2.39
C LEU A 113 13.49 -6.95 -0.97
N TRP A 114 13.25 -6.10 0.03
CA TRP A 114 13.44 -6.42 1.45
C TRP A 114 12.60 -7.62 1.87
N ALA A 115 11.30 -7.63 1.54
CA ALA A 115 10.41 -8.76 1.79
C ALA A 115 10.94 -10.05 1.16
N LYS A 116 11.36 -9.98 -0.12
CA LYS A 116 11.90 -11.14 -0.83
C LYS A 116 13.20 -11.64 -0.20
N TRP A 117 14.09 -10.75 0.24
CA TRP A 117 15.33 -11.11 0.92
C TRP A 117 15.05 -11.77 2.26
N LEU A 118 14.19 -11.19 3.10
CA LEU A 118 13.86 -11.71 4.40
C LEU A 118 13.14 -13.08 4.32
N LEU A 119 12.21 -13.23 3.37
CA LEU A 119 11.51 -14.48 3.14
C LEU A 119 12.42 -15.60 2.62
N ARG A 120 13.44 -15.26 1.83
CA ARG A 120 14.48 -16.22 1.43
C ARG A 120 15.25 -16.77 2.65
N ARG A 121 15.51 -15.93 3.66
CA ARG A 121 16.14 -16.37 4.93
C ARG A 121 15.23 -17.31 5.74
N MET A 122 13.92 -17.33 5.45
CA MET A 122 12.93 -18.21 6.05
C MET A 122 12.57 -19.42 5.17
N ASP A 123 13.39 -19.75 4.17
CA ASP A 123 13.15 -20.80 3.16
C ASP A 123 11.82 -20.64 2.40
N ARG A 124 11.37 -19.39 2.22
CA ARG A 124 10.17 -19.07 1.45
C ARG A 124 10.52 -18.31 0.18
N LYS A 125 10.08 -18.84 -0.96
CA LYS A 125 10.31 -18.21 -2.27
C LYS A 125 9.04 -17.51 -2.72
N ILE A 126 9.15 -16.20 -2.99
CA ILE A 126 8.08 -15.40 -3.58
C ILE A 126 8.57 -14.69 -4.84
N ALA A 127 7.67 -14.51 -5.80
CA ALA A 127 7.95 -13.69 -6.97
C ALA A 127 7.93 -12.21 -6.57
N PHE A 128 8.92 -11.43 -7.03
CA PHE A 128 8.99 -9.98 -6.79
C PHE A 128 7.68 -9.27 -7.17
N ARG A 129 7.12 -9.61 -8.34
CA ARG A 129 5.86 -9.04 -8.83
C ARG A 129 4.69 -9.23 -7.86
N ASN A 130 4.64 -10.36 -7.15
CA ASN A 130 3.60 -10.63 -6.17
C ASN A 130 3.82 -9.82 -4.89
N ALA A 131 5.06 -9.73 -4.41
CA ALA A 131 5.41 -8.90 -3.25
C ALA A 131 5.11 -7.42 -3.51
N PHE A 132 5.53 -6.91 -4.68
CA PHE A 132 5.27 -5.54 -5.10
C PHE A 132 3.76 -5.24 -5.15
N ALA A 133 2.97 -6.13 -5.76
CA ALA A 133 1.53 -5.96 -5.84
C ALA A 133 0.86 -5.96 -4.45
N VAL A 134 1.22 -6.90 -3.58
CA VAL A 134 0.68 -6.98 -2.22
C VAL A 134 0.96 -5.70 -1.46
N LEU A 135 2.19 -5.16 -1.53
CA LEU A 135 2.55 -3.91 -0.83
C LEU A 135 1.85 -2.68 -1.43
N ALA A 136 1.75 -2.60 -2.76
CA ALA A 136 1.02 -1.51 -3.41
C ALA A 136 -0.46 -1.49 -3.02
N TYR A 137 -1.12 -2.65 -3.00
CA TYR A 137 -2.52 -2.75 -2.56
C TYR A 137 -2.70 -2.59 -1.05
N ALA A 138 -1.71 -2.96 -0.23
CA ALA A 138 -1.75 -2.70 1.20
C ALA A 138 -1.74 -1.19 1.54
N ALA A 139 -1.25 -0.35 0.63
CA ALA A 139 -1.24 1.11 0.79
C ALA A 139 -2.60 1.79 0.51
N VAL A 140 -3.63 1.04 0.08
CA VAL A 140 -4.95 1.59 -0.26
C VAL A 140 -5.54 2.51 0.82
N PRO A 141 -5.49 2.21 2.13
CA PRO A 141 -5.99 3.14 3.14
C PRO A 141 -5.29 4.51 3.12
N VAL A 142 -3.96 4.53 2.95
CA VAL A 142 -3.19 5.79 2.82
C VAL A 142 -3.55 6.52 1.53
N VAL A 143 -3.79 5.80 0.43
CA VAL A 143 -4.23 6.41 -0.83
C VAL A 143 -5.62 7.03 -0.70
N ILE A 144 -6.54 6.38 0.03
CA ILE A 144 -7.86 6.95 0.33
C ILE A 144 -7.70 8.22 1.19
N SER A 145 -6.84 8.19 2.19
CA SER A 145 -6.55 9.35 3.03
C SER A 145 -5.97 10.51 2.21
N LEU A 146 -5.02 10.25 1.32
CA LEU A 146 -4.47 11.26 0.41
C LEU A 146 -5.55 11.93 -0.45
N VAL A 147 -6.56 11.19 -0.91
CA VAL A 147 -7.62 11.72 -1.79
C VAL A 147 -8.71 12.46 -1.01
N ILE A 148 -9.02 12.03 0.21
CA ILE A 148 -10.13 12.57 1.00
C ILE A 148 -9.64 13.51 2.10
N VAL A 149 -8.66 13.08 2.92
CA VAL A 149 -8.24 13.81 4.12
C VAL A 149 -7.29 14.94 3.76
N PHE A 150 -6.30 14.70 2.92
CA PHE A 150 -5.33 15.72 2.55
C PHE A 150 -5.94 17.00 1.93
N PRO A 151 -6.93 16.95 1.01
CA PRO A 151 -7.62 18.15 0.56
C PRO A 151 -8.34 18.92 1.69
N LEU A 152 -8.87 18.21 2.70
CA LEU A 152 -9.48 18.86 3.87
C LEU A 152 -8.41 19.53 4.74
N GLU A 153 -7.25 18.91 4.92
CA GLU A 153 -6.12 19.51 5.64
C GLU A 153 -5.66 20.81 4.95
N ILE A 154 -5.52 20.77 3.63
CA ILE A 154 -5.17 21.96 2.86
C ILE A 154 -6.27 23.02 2.89
N ALA A 155 -7.54 22.64 2.87
CA ALA A 155 -8.66 23.58 2.98
C ALA A 155 -8.72 24.28 4.35
N VAL A 156 -8.36 23.56 5.43
CA VAL A 156 -8.40 24.10 6.80
C VAL A 156 -7.13 24.89 7.15
N PHE A 157 -5.96 24.38 6.78
CA PHE A 157 -4.67 24.94 7.21
C PHE A 157 -3.91 25.69 6.11
N GLY A 158 -4.21 25.40 4.83
CA GLY A 158 -3.47 26.02 3.71
C GLY A 158 -1.98 25.72 3.78
N ILE A 159 -1.17 26.75 3.56
CA ILE A 159 0.30 26.66 3.64
C ILE A 159 0.80 26.33 5.04
N TYR A 160 0.06 26.72 6.08
CA TYR A 160 0.46 26.48 7.47
C TYR A 160 0.49 25.00 7.83
N PHE A 161 -0.14 24.13 7.01
CA PHE A 161 0.03 22.68 7.18
C PHE A 161 1.51 22.27 7.07
N PHE A 162 2.26 22.94 6.23
CA PHE A 162 3.69 22.68 5.99
C PHE A 162 4.62 23.68 6.70
N ASP A 163 4.08 24.55 7.55
CA ASP A 163 4.82 25.60 8.22
C ASP A 163 4.98 25.28 9.72
N LYS A 164 5.96 25.90 10.32
CA LYS A 164 6.27 25.81 11.75
C LYS A 164 5.70 26.98 12.55
N ASN A 165 5.38 28.08 11.90
CA ASN A 165 5.04 29.32 12.59
C ASN A 165 3.89 30.10 11.90
N PRO A 166 2.65 30.01 12.38
CA PRO A 166 2.18 29.19 13.50
C PRO A 166 2.00 27.73 13.10
N PRO A 167 2.24 26.75 14.00
CA PRO A 167 2.03 25.34 13.70
C PRO A 167 0.51 25.06 13.57
N PRO A 168 0.11 24.08 12.73
CA PRO A 168 -1.31 23.76 12.46
C PRO A 168 -2.15 23.50 13.72
N ILE A 169 -1.54 22.89 14.72
CA ILE A 169 -2.21 22.56 16.00
C ILE A 169 -2.63 23.82 16.78
N VAL A 170 -1.95 24.94 16.58
CA VAL A 170 -2.30 26.21 17.25
C VAL A 170 -3.43 26.93 16.51
N LEU A 171 -3.51 26.76 15.19
CA LEU A 171 -4.58 27.36 14.37
C LEU A 171 -5.93 26.75 14.65
N ASN A 172 -6.01 25.41 14.61
CA ASN A 172 -7.23 24.67 14.91
C ASN A 172 -6.89 23.30 15.51
N PRO A 173 -6.77 23.21 16.86
CA PRO A 173 -6.34 21.98 17.53
C PRO A 173 -7.27 20.79 17.24
N VAL A 174 -8.59 21.03 17.22
CA VAL A 174 -9.59 19.97 17.04
C VAL A 174 -9.49 19.39 15.63
N ALA A 175 -9.50 20.24 14.60
CA ALA A 175 -9.37 19.78 13.22
C ALA A 175 -8.04 19.07 12.99
N PHE A 176 -6.93 19.57 13.54
CA PHE A 176 -5.62 18.96 13.42
C PHE A 176 -5.58 17.55 14.02
N ILE A 177 -6.06 17.38 15.24
CA ILE A 177 -6.06 16.07 15.91
C ILE A 177 -6.94 15.06 15.16
N ILE A 178 -8.11 15.50 14.67
CA ILE A 178 -9.01 14.61 13.92
C ILE A 178 -8.39 14.18 12.59
N LEU A 179 -7.91 15.12 11.78
CA LEU A 179 -7.40 14.83 10.43
C LEU A 179 -6.12 13.99 10.49
N VAL A 180 -5.13 14.42 11.26
CA VAL A 180 -3.89 13.66 11.47
C VAL A 180 -4.16 12.31 12.15
N GLY A 181 -5.15 12.24 13.03
CA GLY A 181 -5.61 10.98 13.63
C GLY A 181 -6.15 9.99 12.60
N ILE A 182 -6.93 10.47 11.62
CA ILE A 182 -7.42 9.63 10.51
C ILE A 182 -6.25 9.13 9.66
N ASP A 183 -5.27 9.99 9.35
CA ASP A 183 -4.07 9.60 8.60
C ASP A 183 -3.25 8.54 9.35
N ALA A 184 -3.10 8.70 10.65
CA ALA A 184 -2.41 7.73 11.50
C ALA A 184 -3.12 6.36 11.50
N ILE A 185 -4.46 6.35 11.56
CA ILE A 185 -5.27 5.14 11.46
C ILE A 185 -5.10 4.51 10.08
N ALA A 186 -5.15 5.29 9.00
CA ALA A 186 -4.96 4.80 7.64
C ALA A 186 -3.55 4.18 7.45
N ALA A 187 -2.52 4.82 7.96
CA ALA A 187 -1.15 4.30 7.95
C ALA A 187 -1.03 3.01 8.77
N GLY A 188 -1.56 2.97 9.98
CA GLY A 188 -1.59 1.78 10.84
C GLY A 188 -2.31 0.61 10.17
N TRP A 189 -3.46 0.87 9.54
CA TRP A 189 -4.21 -0.14 8.80
C TRP A 189 -3.43 -0.67 7.59
N SER A 190 -2.72 0.19 6.87
CA SER A 190 -1.82 -0.22 5.77
C SER A 190 -0.70 -1.14 6.25
N VAL A 191 -0.13 -0.91 7.44
CA VAL A 191 0.84 -1.82 8.05
C VAL A 191 0.21 -3.18 8.35
N VAL A 192 -0.99 -3.21 8.94
CA VAL A 192 -1.73 -4.46 9.20
C VAL A 192 -2.02 -5.21 7.90
N LEU A 193 -2.50 -4.52 6.87
CA LEU A 193 -2.77 -5.10 5.55
C LEU A 193 -1.50 -5.68 4.91
N SER A 194 -0.35 -5.01 5.04
CA SER A 194 0.92 -5.53 4.53
C SER A 194 1.28 -6.86 5.18
N GLY A 195 1.07 -6.99 6.49
CA GLY A 195 1.27 -8.25 7.23
C GLY A 195 0.32 -9.36 6.78
N ILE A 196 -0.98 -9.05 6.66
CA ILE A 196 -1.99 -10.01 6.17
C ILE A 196 -1.67 -10.46 4.75
N GLY A 197 -1.30 -9.52 3.87
CA GLY A 197 -0.95 -9.79 2.49
C GLY A 197 0.29 -10.68 2.36
N MET A 198 1.35 -10.39 3.10
CA MET A 198 2.55 -11.20 3.11
C MET A 198 2.31 -12.59 3.71
N ARG A 199 1.44 -12.70 4.73
CA ARG A 199 1.00 -13.99 5.27
C ARG A 199 0.25 -14.80 4.23
N ALA A 200 -0.69 -14.19 3.51
CA ALA A 200 -1.47 -14.85 2.46
C ALA A 200 -0.59 -15.32 1.30
N LEU A 201 0.47 -14.54 0.96
CA LEU A 201 1.39 -14.83 -0.13
C LEU A 201 2.41 -15.92 0.22
N ALA A 202 3.01 -15.88 1.42
CA ALA A 202 4.13 -16.73 1.79
C ALA A 202 3.78 -17.85 2.80
N GLY A 203 2.52 -17.94 3.25
CA GLY A 203 2.08 -18.93 4.23
C GLY A 203 2.77 -18.77 5.60
N LEU A 204 2.99 -17.51 6.03
CA LEU A 204 3.66 -17.21 7.30
C LEU A 204 2.74 -17.41 8.50
N SER A 205 3.33 -17.65 9.67
CA SER A 205 2.62 -17.56 10.96
C SER A 205 2.24 -16.09 11.25
N ARG A 206 1.25 -15.86 12.13
CA ARG A 206 0.81 -14.51 12.53
C ARG A 206 1.98 -13.67 13.07
N LEU A 207 2.80 -14.26 13.93
CA LEU A 207 3.94 -13.57 14.52
C LEU A 207 4.98 -13.13 13.48
N ARG A 208 5.38 -14.03 12.57
CA ARG A 208 6.38 -13.73 11.53
C ARG A 208 5.87 -12.67 10.55
N SER A 209 4.59 -12.71 10.18
CA SER A 209 4.00 -11.69 9.31
C SER A 209 3.88 -10.33 10.00
N GLY A 210 3.62 -10.31 11.32
CA GLY A 210 3.62 -9.08 12.13
C GLY A 210 5.01 -8.45 12.21
N ILE A 211 6.05 -9.24 12.51
CA ILE A 211 7.45 -8.75 12.53
C ILE A 211 7.84 -8.17 11.16
N LEU A 212 7.47 -8.84 10.07
CA LEU A 212 7.72 -8.35 8.72
C LEU A 212 7.01 -7.02 8.45
N ALA A 213 5.74 -6.89 8.82
CA ALA A 213 4.97 -5.65 8.67
C ALA A 213 5.56 -4.50 9.48
N LEU A 214 5.97 -4.76 10.73
CA LEU A 214 6.65 -3.78 11.57
C LEU A 214 8.01 -3.36 10.99
N SER A 215 8.75 -4.27 10.34
CA SER A 215 9.99 -3.92 9.66
C SER A 215 9.76 -2.98 8.47
N PHE A 216 8.62 -3.10 7.77
CA PHE A 216 8.23 -2.16 6.72
C PHE A 216 7.89 -0.79 7.29
N ALA A 217 7.11 -0.76 8.38
CA ALA A 217 6.79 0.48 9.08
C ALA A 217 8.05 1.20 9.57
N ALA A 218 9.00 0.45 10.16
CA ALA A 218 10.28 0.99 10.59
C ALA A 218 11.13 1.51 9.41
N GLY A 219 11.12 0.82 8.27
CA GLY A 219 11.81 1.27 7.05
C GLY A 219 11.25 2.58 6.50
N ILE A 220 9.92 2.72 6.45
CA ILE A 220 9.27 3.98 6.05
C ILE A 220 9.52 5.06 7.11
N GLY A 221 9.34 4.72 8.42
CA GLY A 221 9.58 5.64 9.52
C GLY A 221 11.01 6.18 9.54
N GLY A 222 11.99 5.38 9.13
CA GLY A 222 13.39 5.80 9.00
C GLY A 222 13.60 6.95 8.00
N LEU A 223 12.74 7.11 6.99
CA LEU A 223 12.80 8.23 6.07
C LEU A 223 12.55 9.57 6.77
N PHE A 224 11.74 9.58 7.84
CA PHE A 224 11.43 10.78 8.61
C PHE A 224 12.54 11.19 9.60
N LEU A 225 13.51 10.29 9.84
CA LEU A 225 14.67 10.59 10.65
C LEU A 225 15.80 11.25 9.86
N ILE A 226 15.70 11.30 8.52
CA ILE A 226 16.67 11.95 7.66
C ILE A 226 16.40 13.47 7.74
N PRO A 227 17.33 14.29 8.30
CA PRO A 227 17.14 15.74 8.33
C PRO A 227 17.23 16.26 6.90
N LEU A 228 16.10 16.66 6.34
CA LEU A 228 16.04 17.45 5.10
C LEU A 228 16.43 18.91 5.48
N ARG A 229 17.73 19.19 5.47
CA ARG A 229 18.30 20.53 5.69
C ARG A 229 18.47 21.23 4.36
#